data_cf95040c022881785f02a85c1db55d3c
#
_entry.id   cf95040c022881785f02a85c1db55d3c
#
_cell.length_a   1.000
_cell.length_b   1.000
_cell.length_c   1.000
_cell.angle_alpha   90.00
_cell.angle_beta   90.00
_cell.angle_gamma   90.00
#
_symmetry.space_group_name_H-M   'P 1'
#
loop_
_entity.id
_entity.type
_entity.pdbx_description
1 polymer ?
#
loop_
_entity_poly.entity_id
_entity_poly.type
_entity_poly.pdbx_seq_one_letter_code
_entity_poly.pdbx_strand_id
1 'polypeptide(L)'
;MTDLSSWTAYFQDFGQFFNGFLFTLALAIGSFILAMVLGIFFGAMSTSKRPILRILARIFVEFYQNTPLLVQFVIVFYGLPLISDHTIMIPIYWTAILCVGLYHGAYIAEVIRSGIQSIPSGQMEAALSQGFTYISAMRLIILPQAFRIILPPLTNQIVNLIKNTSTVAIISGVDLMFVTKSWSALNGNYIPAFLGAALLYFSLCFPVAQFGRKMEQANKKAYSL
;
A
#
# COMPACT_ATOMS: atom_id res chain seq x y z
N MET A 1 22.57 23.93 -14.41
CA MET A 1 22.39 24.01 -15.88
C MET A 1 21.98 22.61 -16.35
N THR A 2 20.84 22.47 -17.01
CA THR A 2 20.43 21.23 -17.67
C THR A 2 21.12 21.18 -19.02
N ASP A 3 22.39 20.73 -19.03
CA ASP A 3 23.14 20.59 -20.24
C ASP A 3 22.77 19.26 -20.93
N LEU A 4 22.81 19.23 -22.29
CA LEU A 4 22.54 18.00 -23.05
C LEU A 4 23.41 16.83 -22.59
N SER A 5 24.63 17.13 -22.12
CA SER A 5 25.57 16.16 -21.56
C SER A 5 24.98 15.40 -20.33
N SER A 6 24.20 16.08 -19.47
CA SER A 6 23.58 15.48 -18.29
C SER A 6 22.51 14.45 -18.66
N TRP A 7 21.74 14.72 -19.73
CA TRP A 7 20.77 13.76 -20.25
C TRP A 7 21.43 12.59 -20.96
N THR A 8 22.51 12.83 -21.69
CA THR A 8 23.28 11.76 -22.33
C THR A 8 23.84 10.81 -21.30
N ALA A 9 24.44 11.32 -20.20
CA ALA A 9 24.90 10.46 -19.09
C ALA A 9 23.76 9.64 -18.45
N TYR A 10 22.59 10.26 -18.23
CA TYR A 10 21.42 9.55 -17.71
C TYR A 10 21.00 8.39 -18.63
N PHE A 11 20.92 8.60 -19.94
CA PHE A 11 20.51 7.56 -20.87
C PHE A 11 21.58 6.46 -21.03
N GLN A 12 22.86 6.78 -20.92
CA GLN A 12 23.93 5.77 -20.90
C GLN A 12 23.82 4.85 -19.70
N ASP A 13 23.45 5.40 -18.54
CA ASP A 13 23.30 4.65 -17.28
C ASP A 13 21.86 4.17 -17.01
N PHE A 14 20.93 4.32 -17.96
CA PHE A 14 19.50 4.02 -17.79
C PHE A 14 19.24 2.61 -17.27
N GLY A 15 20.11 1.64 -17.59
CA GLY A 15 20.02 0.28 -17.10
C GLY A 15 19.98 0.16 -15.57
N GLN A 16 20.67 1.04 -14.84
CA GLN A 16 20.63 1.08 -13.37
C GLN A 16 19.27 1.53 -12.86
N PHE A 17 18.68 2.57 -13.46
CA PHE A 17 17.34 3.06 -13.12
C PHE A 17 16.27 2.03 -13.44
N PHE A 18 16.39 1.33 -14.56
CA PHE A 18 15.46 0.27 -14.93
C PHE A 18 15.53 -0.92 -13.96
N ASN A 19 16.71 -1.33 -13.52
CA ASN A 19 16.87 -2.35 -12.48
C ASN A 19 16.25 -1.91 -11.14
N GLY A 20 16.49 -0.65 -10.72
CA GLY A 20 15.85 -0.07 -9.55
C GLY A 20 14.32 -0.03 -9.68
N PHE A 21 13.80 0.28 -10.87
CA PHE A 21 12.37 0.24 -11.18
C PHE A 21 11.78 -1.18 -11.05
N LEU A 22 12.45 -2.19 -11.57
CA LEU A 22 12.02 -3.59 -11.43
C LEU A 22 12.04 -4.06 -9.97
N PHE A 23 13.04 -3.64 -9.21
CA PHE A 23 13.09 -3.91 -7.76
C PHE A 23 11.95 -3.22 -7.02
N THR A 24 11.66 -1.96 -7.34
CA THR A 24 10.51 -1.21 -6.81
C THR A 24 9.19 -1.92 -7.13
N LEU A 25 9.02 -2.41 -8.34
CA LEU A 25 7.83 -3.15 -8.77
C LEU A 25 7.69 -4.46 -7.96
N ALA A 26 8.76 -5.22 -7.81
CA ALA A 26 8.76 -6.46 -7.02
C ALA A 26 8.42 -6.20 -5.55
N LEU A 27 8.98 -5.14 -4.94
CA LEU A 27 8.63 -4.71 -3.59
C LEU A 27 7.16 -4.32 -3.48
N ALA A 28 6.65 -3.54 -4.44
CA ALA A 28 5.26 -3.10 -4.43
C ALA A 28 4.30 -4.28 -4.50
N ILE A 29 4.58 -5.28 -5.34
CA ILE A 29 3.76 -6.50 -5.46
C ILE A 29 3.81 -7.30 -4.16
N GLY A 30 5.00 -7.58 -3.62
CA GLY A 30 5.15 -8.33 -2.37
C GLY A 30 4.47 -7.66 -1.18
N SER A 31 4.68 -6.34 -1.03
CA SER A 31 4.04 -5.53 0.01
C SER A 31 2.52 -5.48 -0.16
N PHE A 32 2.03 -5.39 -1.40
CA PHE A 32 0.59 -5.39 -1.68
C PHE A 32 -0.08 -6.72 -1.30
N ILE A 33 0.55 -7.85 -1.62
CA ILE A 33 0.03 -9.17 -1.23
C ILE A 33 -0.08 -9.25 0.30
N LEU A 34 0.96 -8.87 1.03
CA LEU A 34 0.95 -8.87 2.49
C LEU A 34 -0.10 -7.89 3.05
N ALA A 35 -0.16 -6.68 2.50
CA ALA A 35 -1.13 -5.67 2.92
C ALA A 35 -2.58 -6.11 2.68
N MET A 36 -2.87 -6.80 1.57
CA MET A 36 -4.20 -7.35 1.30
C MET A 36 -4.57 -8.45 2.29
N VAL A 37 -3.66 -9.39 2.56
CA VAL A 37 -3.91 -10.46 3.55
C VAL A 37 -4.23 -9.88 4.92
N LEU A 38 -3.38 -8.97 5.40
CA LEU A 38 -3.56 -8.31 6.71
C LEU A 38 -4.80 -7.40 6.72
N GLY A 39 -5.01 -6.65 5.66
CA GLY A 39 -6.15 -5.74 5.52
C GLY A 39 -7.49 -6.48 5.54
N ILE A 40 -7.60 -7.59 4.82
CA ILE A 40 -8.80 -8.44 4.84
C ILE A 40 -8.99 -9.06 6.23
N PHE A 41 -7.93 -9.59 6.82
CA PHE A 41 -7.99 -10.23 8.13
C PHE A 41 -8.42 -9.24 9.23
N PHE A 42 -7.72 -8.12 9.40
CA PHE A 42 -8.04 -7.13 10.43
C PHE A 42 -9.31 -6.33 10.10
N GLY A 43 -9.62 -6.09 8.83
CA GLY A 43 -10.87 -5.48 8.40
C GLY A 43 -12.08 -6.34 8.76
N ALA A 44 -12.01 -7.66 8.54
CA ALA A 44 -13.04 -8.60 8.95
C ALA A 44 -13.17 -8.69 10.50
N MET A 45 -12.03 -8.70 11.21
CA MET A 45 -12.04 -8.65 12.68
C MET A 45 -12.71 -7.38 13.22
N SER A 46 -12.50 -6.24 12.58
CA SER A 46 -13.06 -4.93 12.98
C SER A 46 -14.59 -4.89 12.87
N THR A 47 -15.19 -5.70 12.01
CA THR A 47 -16.65 -5.79 11.83
C THR A 47 -17.29 -6.94 12.63
N SER A 48 -16.49 -7.69 13.38
CA SER A 48 -16.97 -8.84 14.17
C SER A 48 -17.90 -8.40 15.30
N LYS A 49 -18.86 -9.26 15.65
CA LYS A 49 -19.72 -9.10 16.86
C LYS A 49 -18.93 -9.27 18.17
N ARG A 50 -17.78 -9.97 18.14
CA ARG A 50 -16.95 -10.24 19.32
C ARG A 50 -16.08 -9.02 19.67
N PRO A 51 -16.26 -8.40 20.85
CA PRO A 51 -15.56 -7.16 21.21
C PRO A 51 -14.03 -7.32 21.22
N ILE A 52 -13.53 -8.49 21.67
CA ILE A 52 -12.08 -8.75 21.73
C ILE A 52 -11.43 -8.70 20.34
N LEU A 53 -12.08 -9.21 19.28
CA LEU A 53 -11.56 -9.17 17.92
C LEU A 53 -11.50 -7.71 17.40
N ARG A 54 -12.54 -6.91 17.73
CA ARG A 54 -12.54 -5.49 17.35
C ARG A 54 -11.43 -4.70 18.04
N ILE A 55 -11.16 -5.01 19.33
CA ILE A 55 -10.10 -4.34 20.10
C ILE A 55 -8.73 -4.69 19.50
N LEU A 56 -8.45 -5.97 19.22
CA LEU A 56 -7.19 -6.39 18.61
C LEU A 56 -6.98 -5.76 17.23
N ALA A 57 -8.02 -5.73 16.39
CA ALA A 57 -7.96 -5.07 15.10
C ALA A 57 -7.70 -3.56 15.23
N ARG A 58 -8.34 -2.89 16.18
CA ARG A 58 -8.14 -1.47 16.47
C ARG A 58 -6.71 -1.18 16.90
N ILE A 59 -6.14 -1.98 17.81
CA ILE A 59 -4.74 -1.81 18.26
C ILE A 59 -3.79 -1.89 17.06
N PHE A 60 -3.96 -2.89 16.18
CA PHE A 60 -3.16 -3.01 14.96
C PHE A 60 -3.29 -1.78 14.07
N VAL A 61 -4.53 -1.38 13.76
CA VAL A 61 -4.79 -0.25 12.86
C VAL A 61 -4.25 1.06 13.42
N GLU A 62 -4.56 1.37 14.68
CA GLU A 62 -4.12 2.61 15.32
C GLU A 62 -2.60 2.67 15.47
N PHE A 63 -1.93 1.57 15.78
CA PHE A 63 -0.47 1.53 15.89
C PHE A 63 0.20 1.91 14.57
N TYR A 64 -0.16 1.22 13.47
CA TYR A 64 0.49 1.43 12.18
C TYR A 64 0.08 2.74 11.51
N GLN A 65 -1.14 3.22 11.70
CA GLN A 65 -1.58 4.50 11.12
C GLN A 65 -1.02 5.72 11.85
N ASN A 66 -0.73 5.62 13.14
CA ASN A 66 -0.24 6.74 13.96
C ASN A 66 1.28 6.71 14.17
N THR A 67 2.01 5.79 13.54
CA THR A 67 3.47 5.77 13.55
C THR A 67 4.03 6.00 12.14
N PRO A 68 5.04 6.88 11.96
CA PRO A 68 5.62 7.13 10.64
C PRO A 68 6.25 5.87 10.06
N LEU A 69 5.98 5.58 8.78
CA LEU A 69 6.56 4.43 8.07
C LEU A 69 8.10 4.43 8.15
N LEU A 70 8.73 5.59 8.00
CA LEU A 70 10.18 5.73 8.10
C LEU A 70 10.71 5.25 9.45
N VAL A 71 10.03 5.58 10.55
CA VAL A 71 10.41 5.14 11.91
C VAL A 71 10.30 3.62 12.02
N GLN A 72 9.26 3.02 11.43
CA GLN A 72 9.10 1.56 11.40
C GLN A 72 10.28 0.89 10.67
N PHE A 73 10.74 1.44 9.53
CA PHE A 73 11.92 0.96 8.82
C PHE A 73 13.18 0.98 9.70
N VAL A 74 13.43 2.11 10.37
CA VAL A 74 14.61 2.27 11.23
C VAL A 74 14.58 1.28 12.40
N ILE A 75 13.43 1.10 13.04
CA ILE A 75 13.28 0.17 14.17
C ILE A 75 13.49 -1.28 13.70
N VAL A 76 12.88 -1.69 12.59
CA VAL A 76 12.95 -3.09 12.12
C VAL A 76 14.34 -3.41 11.58
N PHE A 77 14.95 -2.50 10.82
CA PHE A 77 16.21 -2.79 10.13
C PHE A 77 17.44 -2.57 11.02
N TYR A 78 17.46 -1.53 11.84
CA TYR A 78 18.58 -1.22 12.73
C TYR A 78 18.31 -1.58 14.20
N GLY A 79 17.09 -1.30 14.69
CA GLY A 79 16.73 -1.51 16.10
C GLY A 79 16.59 -2.98 16.47
N LEU A 80 15.92 -3.77 15.64
CA LEU A 80 15.69 -5.20 15.92
C LEU A 80 17.00 -6.01 16.05
N PRO A 81 18.00 -5.86 15.16
CA PRO A 81 19.31 -6.49 15.36
C PRO A 81 19.99 -6.09 16.68
N LEU A 82 19.96 -4.80 17.05
CA LEU A 82 20.59 -4.32 18.28
C LEU A 82 19.93 -4.91 19.53
N ILE A 83 18.60 -4.97 19.58
CA ILE A 83 17.86 -5.50 20.73
C ILE A 83 18.02 -7.02 20.86
N SER A 84 18.24 -7.71 19.74
CA SER A 84 18.37 -9.17 19.69
C SER A 84 19.82 -9.66 19.69
N ASP A 85 20.80 -8.83 20.05
CA ASP A 85 22.23 -9.15 19.98
C ASP A 85 22.62 -9.73 18.61
N HIS A 86 22.11 -9.14 17.53
CA HIS A 86 22.30 -9.54 16.13
C HIS A 86 21.80 -10.96 15.79
N THR A 87 20.99 -11.59 16.64
CA THR A 87 20.40 -12.90 16.35
C THR A 87 19.26 -12.83 15.34
N ILE A 88 18.55 -11.70 15.28
CA ILE A 88 17.46 -11.47 14.32
C ILE A 88 17.90 -10.37 13.34
N MET A 89 18.23 -10.78 12.13
CA MET A 89 18.59 -9.88 11.03
C MET A 89 17.69 -10.18 9.83
N ILE A 90 16.85 -9.22 9.47
CA ILE A 90 15.93 -9.36 8.32
C ILE A 90 16.60 -8.71 7.10
N PRO A 91 16.78 -9.43 5.97
CA PRO A 91 17.31 -8.85 4.75
C PRO A 91 16.48 -7.66 4.27
N ILE A 92 17.11 -6.67 3.64
CA ILE A 92 16.49 -5.40 3.19
C ILE A 92 15.19 -5.64 2.43
N TYR A 93 15.18 -6.60 1.49
CA TYR A 93 14.01 -6.92 0.69
C TYR A 93 12.79 -7.32 1.54
N TRP A 94 13.00 -8.21 2.50
CA TRP A 94 11.93 -8.67 3.39
C TRP A 94 11.53 -7.62 4.43
N THR A 95 12.49 -6.82 4.92
CA THR A 95 12.21 -5.66 5.77
C THR A 95 11.30 -4.68 5.03
N ALA A 96 11.57 -4.43 3.75
CA ALA A 96 10.76 -3.55 2.93
C ALA A 96 9.32 -4.08 2.77
N ILE A 97 9.16 -5.35 2.40
CA ILE A 97 7.84 -6.00 2.27
C ILE A 97 7.09 -5.96 3.60
N LEU A 98 7.78 -6.26 4.70
CA LEU A 98 7.17 -6.29 6.03
C LEU A 98 6.68 -4.90 6.46
N CYS A 99 7.53 -3.88 6.43
CA CYS A 99 7.18 -2.53 6.88
C CYS A 99 6.08 -1.91 6.01
N VAL A 100 6.25 -1.93 4.68
CA VAL A 100 5.24 -1.37 3.76
C VAL A 100 3.95 -2.18 3.80
N GLY A 101 4.04 -3.51 3.89
CA GLY A 101 2.89 -4.40 3.95
C GLY A 101 2.06 -4.24 5.23
N LEU A 102 2.71 -4.16 6.40
CA LEU A 102 2.05 -3.91 7.69
C LEU A 102 1.40 -2.52 7.71
N TYR A 103 2.13 -1.50 7.29
CA TYR A 103 1.63 -0.13 7.23
C TYR A 103 0.38 -0.02 6.35
N HIS A 104 0.46 -0.45 5.09
CA HIS A 104 -0.70 -0.40 4.18
C HIS A 104 -1.79 -1.42 4.52
N GLY A 105 -1.45 -2.52 5.18
CA GLY A 105 -2.42 -3.48 5.71
C GLY A 105 -3.38 -2.83 6.71
N ALA A 106 -2.88 -1.94 7.57
CA ALA A 106 -3.71 -1.17 8.49
C ALA A 106 -4.68 -0.23 7.76
N TYR A 107 -4.21 0.48 6.73
CA TYR A 107 -5.08 1.35 5.92
C TYR A 107 -6.11 0.56 5.12
N ILE A 108 -5.74 -0.59 4.55
CA ILE A 108 -6.67 -1.46 3.83
C ILE A 108 -7.72 -2.05 4.79
N ALA A 109 -7.33 -2.43 6.02
CA ALA A 109 -8.27 -2.87 7.04
C ALA A 109 -9.35 -1.82 7.35
N GLU A 110 -8.94 -0.55 7.43
CA GLU A 110 -9.85 0.56 7.66
C GLU A 110 -10.76 0.83 6.45
N VAL A 111 -10.23 0.74 5.23
CA VAL A 111 -11.03 0.83 3.99
C VAL A 111 -12.10 -0.27 3.95
N ILE A 112 -11.75 -1.50 4.31
CA ILE A 112 -12.69 -2.62 4.35
C ILE A 112 -13.74 -2.40 5.45
N ARG A 113 -13.30 -2.01 6.66
CA ARG A 113 -14.20 -1.74 7.79
C ARG A 113 -15.22 -0.64 7.42
N SER A 114 -14.74 0.49 6.92
CA SER A 114 -15.61 1.62 6.57
C SER A 114 -16.56 1.29 5.41
N GLY A 115 -16.09 0.52 4.41
CA GLY A 115 -16.93 0.08 3.30
C GLY A 115 -18.05 -0.87 3.73
N ILE A 116 -17.79 -1.79 4.67
CA ILE A 116 -18.85 -2.67 5.21
C ILE A 116 -19.83 -1.85 6.07
N GLN A 117 -19.33 -0.93 6.89
CA GLN A 117 -20.16 -0.12 7.78
C GLN A 117 -20.96 0.96 7.05
N SER A 118 -20.62 1.31 5.81
CA SER A 118 -21.39 2.26 5.00
C SER A 118 -22.71 1.66 4.45
N ILE A 119 -22.87 0.33 4.52
CA ILE A 119 -24.14 -0.31 4.13
C ILE A 119 -25.17 -0.06 5.22
N PRO A 120 -26.37 0.47 4.88
CA PRO A 120 -27.43 0.73 5.85
C PRO A 120 -27.81 -0.52 6.66
N SER A 121 -27.96 -0.38 7.98
CA SER A 121 -28.29 -1.49 8.89
C SER A 121 -29.57 -2.21 8.51
N GLY A 122 -30.55 -1.47 7.94
CA GLY A 122 -31.81 -2.03 7.44
C GLY A 122 -31.64 -3.14 6.40
N GLN A 123 -30.54 -3.16 5.63
CA GLN A 123 -30.25 -4.26 4.70
C GLN A 123 -30.01 -5.57 5.46
N MET A 124 -29.27 -5.52 6.55
CA MET A 124 -29.02 -6.68 7.40
C MET A 124 -30.29 -7.10 8.14
N GLU A 125 -31.03 -6.14 8.69
CA GLU A 125 -32.28 -6.40 9.43
C GLU A 125 -33.35 -7.03 8.52
N ALA A 126 -33.54 -6.51 7.31
CA ALA A 126 -34.46 -7.08 6.33
C ALA A 126 -34.07 -8.50 5.93
N ALA A 127 -32.76 -8.77 5.71
CA ALA A 127 -32.31 -10.11 5.41
C ALA A 127 -32.60 -11.10 6.54
N LEU A 128 -32.32 -10.72 7.78
CA LEU A 128 -32.58 -11.56 8.96
C LEU A 128 -34.10 -11.82 9.12
N SER A 129 -34.94 -10.84 8.87
CA SER A 129 -36.42 -10.98 8.92
C SER A 129 -36.96 -11.92 7.85
N GLN A 130 -36.24 -12.05 6.71
CA GLN A 130 -36.55 -13.02 5.66
C GLN A 130 -35.97 -14.42 5.89
N GLY A 131 -35.38 -14.67 7.08
CA GLY A 131 -34.87 -16.00 7.47
C GLY A 131 -33.42 -16.25 7.03
N PHE A 132 -32.69 -15.27 6.50
CA PHE A 132 -31.26 -15.44 6.27
C PHE A 132 -30.51 -15.56 7.59
N THR A 133 -29.50 -16.44 7.62
CA THR A 133 -28.51 -16.40 8.69
C THR A 133 -27.61 -15.17 8.54
N TYR A 134 -26.98 -14.71 9.63
CA TYR A 134 -26.03 -13.58 9.56
C TYR A 134 -24.94 -13.78 8.50
N ILE A 135 -24.38 -14.99 8.41
CA ILE A 135 -23.32 -15.33 7.45
C ILE A 135 -23.87 -15.26 6.01
N SER A 136 -25.06 -15.82 5.77
CA SER A 136 -25.70 -15.76 4.44
C SER A 136 -26.02 -14.34 4.04
N ALA A 137 -26.59 -13.52 4.93
CA ALA A 137 -26.88 -12.12 4.70
C ALA A 137 -25.58 -11.31 4.42
N MET A 138 -24.53 -11.53 5.20
CA MET A 138 -23.22 -10.91 5.00
C MET A 138 -22.67 -11.25 3.61
N ARG A 139 -22.64 -12.54 3.24
CA ARG A 139 -22.03 -13.02 2.00
C ARG A 139 -22.83 -12.63 0.75
N LEU A 140 -24.16 -12.71 0.80
CA LEU A 140 -25.01 -12.59 -0.38
C LEU A 140 -25.56 -11.17 -0.59
N ILE A 141 -25.65 -10.35 0.47
CA ILE A 141 -26.29 -9.04 0.41
C ILE A 141 -25.29 -7.94 0.76
N ILE A 142 -24.60 -8.02 1.91
CA ILE A 142 -23.76 -6.92 2.40
C ILE A 142 -22.43 -6.84 1.64
N LEU A 143 -21.66 -7.93 1.58
CA LEU A 143 -20.33 -7.93 0.98
C LEU A 143 -20.32 -7.55 -0.52
N PRO A 144 -21.27 -7.99 -1.37
CA PRO A 144 -21.31 -7.56 -2.77
C PRO A 144 -21.54 -6.05 -2.94
N GLN A 145 -22.33 -5.44 -2.06
CA GLN A 145 -22.54 -3.99 -2.05
C GLN A 145 -21.29 -3.27 -1.50
N ALA A 146 -20.76 -3.72 -0.36
CA ALA A 146 -19.57 -3.15 0.28
C ALA A 146 -18.36 -3.21 -0.67
N PHE A 147 -18.17 -4.28 -1.43
CA PHE A 147 -17.05 -4.45 -2.36
C PHE A 147 -17.00 -3.32 -3.40
N ARG A 148 -18.14 -2.90 -3.93
CA ARG A 148 -18.21 -1.77 -4.87
C ARG A 148 -17.76 -0.45 -4.24
N ILE A 149 -18.07 -0.26 -2.95
CA ILE A 149 -17.68 0.95 -2.19
C ILE A 149 -16.20 0.90 -1.80
N ILE A 150 -15.67 -0.29 -1.50
CA ILE A 150 -14.27 -0.52 -1.09
C ILE A 150 -13.29 -0.31 -2.25
N LEU A 151 -13.65 -0.71 -3.47
CA LEU A 151 -12.73 -0.75 -4.61
C LEU A 151 -12.08 0.61 -4.95
N PRO A 152 -12.79 1.75 -5.06
CA PRO A 152 -12.16 3.02 -5.36
C PRO A 152 -11.12 3.46 -4.31
N PRO A 153 -11.41 3.51 -2.99
CA PRO A 153 -10.40 3.85 -2.00
C PRO A 153 -9.27 2.82 -1.91
N LEU A 154 -9.53 1.54 -2.21
CA LEU A 154 -8.49 0.51 -2.27
C LEU A 154 -7.47 0.81 -3.37
N THR A 155 -7.91 1.24 -4.56
CA THR A 155 -6.97 1.62 -5.64
C THR A 155 -6.11 2.82 -5.24
N ASN A 156 -6.63 3.78 -4.48
CA ASN A 156 -5.84 4.88 -3.92
C ASN A 156 -4.78 4.38 -2.93
N GLN A 157 -5.11 3.36 -2.12
CA GLN A 157 -4.12 2.74 -1.22
C GLN A 157 -3.02 2.01 -2.00
N ILE A 158 -3.34 1.35 -3.12
CA ILE A 158 -2.32 0.73 -3.98
C ILE A 158 -1.35 1.78 -4.55
N VAL A 159 -1.86 2.90 -5.05
CA VAL A 159 -1.04 4.01 -5.56
C VAL A 159 -0.14 4.58 -4.46
N ASN A 160 -0.66 4.75 -3.25
CA ASN A 160 0.11 5.22 -2.11
C ASN A 160 1.17 4.20 -1.68
N LEU A 161 0.85 2.90 -1.69
CA LEU A 161 1.79 1.82 -1.42
C LEU A 161 2.98 1.86 -2.39
N ILE A 162 2.72 1.96 -3.71
CA ILE A 162 3.78 2.07 -4.73
C ILE A 162 4.70 3.26 -4.42
N LYS A 163 4.16 4.43 -4.10
CA LYS A 163 4.97 5.61 -3.75
C LYS A 163 5.77 5.41 -2.47
N ASN A 164 5.18 4.76 -1.47
CA ASN A 164 5.80 4.53 -0.16
C ASN A 164 6.93 3.50 -0.21
N THR A 165 7.06 2.68 -1.28
CA THR A 165 8.26 1.85 -1.46
C THR A 165 9.53 2.68 -1.53
N SER A 166 9.47 3.95 -1.97
CA SER A 166 10.62 4.87 -2.01
C SER A 166 11.27 5.12 -0.64
N THR A 167 10.55 4.86 0.47
CA THR A 167 11.09 4.96 1.83
C THR A 167 12.19 3.92 2.09
N VAL A 168 12.22 2.81 1.32
CA VAL A 168 13.24 1.76 1.41
C VAL A 168 14.65 2.29 1.16
N ALA A 169 14.77 3.38 0.40
CA ALA A 169 16.04 4.07 0.15
C ALA A 169 16.76 4.52 1.44
N ILE A 170 16.04 4.66 2.59
CA ILE A 170 16.64 5.06 3.87
C ILE A 170 17.51 3.93 4.47
N ILE A 171 17.19 2.67 4.17
CA ILE A 171 17.94 1.48 4.61
C ILE A 171 18.83 0.93 3.49
N SER A 172 19.19 1.77 2.50
CA SER A 172 20.02 1.41 1.35
C SER A 172 19.47 0.26 0.49
N GLY A 173 18.15 0.10 0.44
CA GLY A 173 17.52 -0.80 -0.51
C GLY A 173 17.72 -0.30 -1.94
N VAL A 174 18.07 -1.20 -2.87
CA VAL A 174 18.43 -0.86 -4.27
C VAL A 174 17.15 -0.61 -5.11
N ASP A 175 16.21 0.15 -4.54
CA ASP A 175 15.01 0.60 -5.23
C ASP A 175 15.29 1.81 -6.15
N LEU A 176 14.32 2.18 -6.95
CA LEU A 176 14.44 3.30 -7.89
C LEU A 176 14.87 4.60 -7.20
N MET A 177 14.36 4.91 -6.00
CA MET A 177 14.71 6.14 -5.28
C MET A 177 16.15 6.11 -4.79
N PHE A 178 16.63 4.97 -4.27
CA PHE A 178 18.02 4.79 -3.86
C PHE A 178 18.99 4.97 -5.04
N VAL A 179 18.70 4.32 -6.17
CA VAL A 179 19.50 4.46 -7.40
C VAL A 179 19.52 5.92 -7.85
N THR A 180 18.36 6.58 -7.86
CA THR A 180 18.25 8.00 -8.25
C THR A 180 19.12 8.89 -7.37
N LYS A 181 19.03 8.73 -6.04
CA LYS A 181 19.84 9.52 -5.08
C LYS A 181 21.33 9.26 -5.25
N SER A 182 21.73 7.99 -5.33
CA SER A 182 23.13 7.60 -5.44
C SER A 182 23.74 8.09 -6.74
N TRP A 183 23.08 7.86 -7.87
CA TRP A 183 23.55 8.29 -9.17
C TRP A 183 23.62 9.83 -9.28
N SER A 184 22.61 10.55 -8.80
CA SER A 184 22.59 12.02 -8.83
C SER A 184 23.70 12.64 -7.98
N ALA A 185 24.00 12.04 -6.83
CA ALA A 185 25.08 12.49 -5.96
C ALA A 185 26.47 12.25 -6.57
N LEU A 186 26.67 11.09 -7.22
CA LEU A 186 27.95 10.74 -7.88
C LEU A 186 28.23 11.60 -9.12
N ASN A 187 27.19 11.89 -9.92
CA ASN A 187 27.33 12.57 -11.20
C ASN A 187 27.03 14.08 -11.14
N GLY A 188 26.53 14.60 -10.02
CA GLY A 188 26.08 16.00 -9.89
C GLY A 188 24.83 16.34 -10.71
N ASN A 189 24.16 15.35 -11.32
CA ASN A 189 23.09 15.51 -12.31
C ASN A 189 21.70 15.20 -11.70
N TYR A 190 21.21 16.07 -10.83
CA TYR A 190 19.95 15.86 -10.09
C TYR A 190 18.70 15.90 -10.99
N ILE A 191 18.63 16.84 -11.95
CA ILE A 191 17.40 17.04 -12.74
C ILE A 191 17.09 15.83 -13.62
N PRO A 192 17.99 15.29 -14.47
CA PRO A 192 17.71 14.10 -15.26
C PRO A 192 17.34 12.89 -14.39
N ALA A 193 18.07 12.67 -13.27
CA ALA A 193 17.83 11.55 -12.38
C ALA A 193 16.42 11.59 -11.76
N PHE A 194 16.04 12.70 -11.14
CA PHE A 194 14.75 12.81 -10.44
C PHE A 194 13.56 12.93 -11.40
N LEU A 195 13.72 13.61 -12.57
CA LEU A 195 12.67 13.61 -13.59
C LEU A 195 12.48 12.23 -14.20
N GLY A 196 13.56 11.50 -14.47
CA GLY A 196 13.49 10.11 -14.94
C GLY A 196 12.80 9.20 -13.93
N ALA A 197 13.18 9.29 -12.65
CA ALA A 197 12.51 8.55 -11.58
C ALA A 197 11.02 8.90 -11.45
N ALA A 198 10.67 10.20 -11.56
CA ALA A 198 9.28 10.64 -11.51
C ALA A 198 8.45 10.04 -12.64
N LEU A 199 9.00 9.99 -13.87
CA LEU A 199 8.34 9.37 -15.02
C LEU A 199 8.16 7.85 -14.83
N LEU A 200 9.16 7.16 -14.26
CA LEU A 200 9.08 5.74 -13.97
C LEU A 200 8.05 5.44 -12.88
N TYR A 201 8.02 6.20 -11.76
CA TYR A 201 6.96 6.08 -10.76
C TYR A 201 5.58 6.42 -11.33
N PHE A 202 5.49 7.45 -12.16
CA PHE A 202 4.25 7.80 -12.83
C PHE A 202 3.72 6.66 -13.71
N SER A 203 4.60 5.98 -14.44
CA SER A 203 4.21 4.83 -15.27
C SER A 203 3.61 3.67 -14.48
N LEU A 204 4.02 3.46 -13.20
CA LEU A 204 3.41 2.49 -12.30
C LEU A 204 2.09 2.98 -11.69
N CYS A 205 2.07 4.22 -11.23
CA CYS A 205 0.94 4.76 -10.48
C CYS A 205 -0.25 5.14 -11.36
N PHE A 206 0.01 5.70 -12.55
CA PHE A 206 -1.02 6.25 -13.43
C PHE A 206 -2.04 5.21 -13.91
N PRO A 207 -1.66 4.01 -14.39
CA PRO A 207 -2.62 2.97 -14.79
C PRO A 207 -3.54 2.54 -13.64
N VAL A 208 -2.98 2.35 -12.44
CA VAL A 208 -3.73 1.98 -11.24
C VAL A 208 -4.72 3.09 -10.86
N ALA A 209 -4.26 4.34 -10.85
CA ALA A 209 -5.11 5.50 -10.56
C ALA A 209 -6.24 5.67 -11.60
N GLN A 210 -5.97 5.44 -12.88
CA GLN A 210 -6.99 5.49 -13.93
C GLN A 210 -8.04 4.38 -13.76
N PHE A 211 -7.60 3.18 -13.41
CA PHE A 211 -8.52 2.08 -13.11
C PHE A 211 -9.46 2.45 -11.96
N GLY A 212 -8.93 2.99 -10.85
CA GLY A 212 -9.73 3.45 -9.71
C GLY A 212 -10.77 4.52 -10.09
N ARG A 213 -10.36 5.53 -10.88
CA ARG A 213 -11.28 6.57 -11.38
C ARG A 213 -12.43 6.02 -12.23
N LYS A 214 -12.13 5.07 -13.12
CA LYS A 214 -13.16 4.41 -13.94
C LYS A 214 -14.18 3.66 -13.09
N MET A 215 -13.71 2.97 -12.04
CA MET A 215 -14.59 2.24 -11.11
C MET A 215 -15.45 3.21 -10.29
N GLU A 216 -14.90 4.32 -9.81
CA GLU A 216 -15.64 5.35 -9.09
C GLU A 216 -16.76 5.95 -9.97
N GLN A 217 -16.45 6.27 -11.23
CA GLN A 217 -17.42 6.78 -12.18
C GLN A 217 -18.53 5.77 -12.49
N ALA A 218 -18.19 4.49 -12.63
CA ALA A 218 -19.17 3.42 -12.85
C ALA A 218 -20.12 3.27 -11.65
N ASN A 219 -19.57 3.35 -10.42
CA ASN A 219 -20.37 3.31 -9.20
C ASN A 219 -21.33 4.51 -9.11
N LYS A 220 -20.85 5.74 -9.36
CA LYS A 220 -21.69 6.95 -9.34
C LYS A 220 -22.89 6.83 -10.31
N LYS A 221 -22.68 6.34 -11.53
CA LYS A 221 -23.74 6.13 -12.51
C LYS A 221 -24.76 5.08 -12.06
N ALA A 222 -24.35 4.04 -11.32
CA ALA A 222 -25.26 3.01 -10.82
C ALA A 222 -26.15 3.46 -9.66
N TYR A 223 -25.78 4.53 -8.93
CA TYR A 223 -26.52 5.05 -7.79
C TYR A 223 -27.28 6.36 -8.12
N SER A 224 -27.11 6.91 -9.33
CA SER A 224 -27.83 8.12 -9.79
C SER A 224 -29.12 7.80 -10.56
N LEU A 225 -29.55 6.55 -10.57
CA LEU A 225 -30.83 6.03 -11.06
C LEU A 225 -31.74 5.69 -9.87
#